data_17a43b7f2f47e6aa2fb3aae7757f8716
#
_entry.id   17a43b7f2f47e6aa2fb3aae7757f8716
#
_cell.length_a   1.000
_cell.length_b   1.000
_cell.length_c   1.000
_cell.angle_alpha   90.00
_cell.angle_beta   90.00
_cell.angle_gamma   90.00
#
_symmetry.space_group_name_H-M   'P 1'
#
loop_
_entity.id
_entity.type
_entity.pdbx_description
1 polymer ?
#
loop_
_entity_poly.entity_id
_entity_poly.type
_entity_poly.pdbx_seq_one_letter_code
_entity_poly.pdbx_strand_id
1 'polypeptide(L)'
;DTDDDGDGVADTFESSADNLDVSYADYRVSSQYDQSCVLSDGSVTCFGIDDQGEISPPTLSSPVRFLSMGGYHGCAIADSDQAITCWGENASARTPSGTGYYELAAGGYHTCGINASGVSCAGTNDYGQTTTPTLTKPVQVAAGTHHSCALDANGVTCWGRNDSGQSTVPSLTNPKMIAVGANHSCAVDDTGVVCWGDNASNKATPPALTNIRQLGLGSHHSCAITDSGVNCWGDDAYSQTSSIPSLVNPVQISLGNSLTCALTDQGVVCWGYSGDARTSVPSSLSIDPDRDGVTNQGGVDAFPFDASETTDTDSDGIGNNADTDDDGDGVTDASDDLPLSASDYIDTDGDGTGNLMDTDDDGDGT
;
A
#
# COMPACT_ATOMS: atom_id res chain seq x y z
N ASP A 1 -8.46 -13.98 -19.21
CA ASP A 1 -7.09 -13.67 -19.24
C ASP A 1 -6.44 -14.22 -17.98
N THR A 2 -5.20 -14.62 -18.03
CA THR A 2 -4.52 -15.32 -16.94
C THR A 2 -3.29 -14.57 -16.43
N ASP A 3 -3.11 -13.32 -16.84
CA ASP A 3 -2.00 -12.41 -16.51
C ASP A 3 -2.44 -11.02 -16.97
N ASP A 4 -3.30 -10.35 -16.16
CA ASP A 4 -3.94 -9.10 -16.58
C ASP A 4 -3.10 -7.85 -16.23
N ASP A 5 -2.06 -7.96 -15.41
CA ASP A 5 -1.07 -6.91 -15.20
C ASP A 5 0.19 -7.05 -16.09
N GLY A 6 0.33 -8.16 -16.82
CA GLY A 6 1.38 -8.38 -17.81
C GLY A 6 2.77 -8.62 -17.22
N ASP A 7 2.88 -9.01 -15.95
CA ASP A 7 4.17 -9.25 -15.28
C ASP A 7 4.76 -10.63 -15.59
N GLY A 8 4.00 -11.50 -16.24
CA GLY A 8 4.39 -12.86 -16.65
C GLY A 8 4.05 -13.93 -15.60
N VAL A 9 3.32 -13.59 -14.56
CA VAL A 9 2.76 -14.51 -13.55
C VAL A 9 1.25 -14.59 -13.75
N ALA A 10 0.68 -15.79 -13.78
CA ALA A 10 -0.77 -15.92 -13.95
C ALA A 10 -1.52 -15.52 -12.67
N ASP A 11 -2.58 -14.72 -12.78
CA ASP A 11 -3.40 -14.19 -11.67
C ASP A 11 -3.83 -15.24 -10.64
N THR A 12 -3.96 -16.49 -11.07
CA THR A 12 -4.28 -17.62 -10.17
C THR A 12 -3.15 -17.99 -9.21
N PHE A 13 -1.95 -17.45 -9.41
CA PHE A 13 -0.75 -17.72 -8.61
C PHE A 13 -0.15 -16.47 -7.97
N GLU A 14 -0.73 -15.30 -8.22
CA GLU A 14 -0.28 -14.06 -7.62
C GLU A 14 -0.70 -13.95 -6.15
N SER A 15 0.14 -13.30 -5.37
CA SER A 15 -0.27 -12.90 -4.03
C SER A 15 -1.31 -11.78 -4.13
N SER A 16 -2.21 -11.68 -3.17
CA SER A 16 -3.19 -10.58 -3.14
C SER A 16 -2.56 -9.19 -2.99
N ALA A 17 -1.25 -9.11 -2.74
CA ALA A 17 -0.49 -7.86 -2.76
C ALA A 17 -0.11 -7.47 -4.20
N ASP A 18 -0.12 -8.43 -5.14
CA ASP A 18 0.24 -8.24 -6.54
C ASP A 18 -1.00 -8.16 -7.45
N ASN A 19 -2.17 -8.57 -6.98
CA ASN A 19 -3.46 -8.39 -7.66
C ASN A 19 -4.01 -6.96 -7.38
N LEU A 20 -3.12 -5.96 -7.52
CA LEU A 20 -3.52 -4.57 -7.57
C LEU A 20 -4.14 -4.33 -8.94
N ASP A 21 -5.22 -3.57 -8.99
CA ASP A 21 -5.74 -3.00 -10.24
C ASP A 21 -4.55 -2.46 -11.05
N VAL A 22 -4.52 -2.70 -12.36
CA VAL A 22 -3.41 -2.34 -13.27
C VAL A 22 -2.97 -0.88 -13.10
N SER A 23 -3.89 -0.02 -12.70
CA SER A 23 -3.65 1.40 -12.38
C SER A 23 -2.75 1.64 -11.17
N TYR A 24 -2.58 0.65 -10.27
CA TYR A 24 -1.72 0.75 -9.08
C TYR A 24 -0.51 -0.20 -9.08
N ALA A 25 -0.24 -0.90 -10.18
CA ALA A 25 0.87 -1.86 -10.27
C ALA A 25 2.24 -1.24 -9.91
N ASP A 26 2.42 0.05 -10.21
CA ASP A 26 3.65 0.82 -9.95
C ASP A 26 3.69 1.51 -8.58
N TYR A 27 2.67 1.28 -7.73
CA TYR A 27 2.52 1.94 -6.44
C TYR A 27 2.42 0.92 -5.32
N ARG A 28 3.24 1.08 -4.28
CA ARG A 28 3.22 0.22 -3.09
C ARG A 28 3.49 1.01 -1.83
N VAL A 29 2.78 0.70 -0.75
CA VAL A 29 3.14 1.15 0.59
C VAL A 29 3.68 -0.03 1.39
N SER A 30 4.81 0.17 2.05
CA SER A 30 5.40 -0.83 2.93
C SER A 30 5.82 -0.19 4.25
N SER A 31 5.33 -0.73 5.35
CA SER A 31 5.60 -0.27 6.71
C SER A 31 6.07 -1.43 7.57
N GLN A 32 7.07 -1.18 8.41
CA GLN A 32 7.48 -2.12 9.44
C GLN A 32 8.07 -1.33 10.61
N TYR A 33 7.86 -1.79 11.82
CA TYR A 33 8.21 -1.08 13.05
C TYR A 33 7.72 0.38 13.03
N ASP A 34 8.60 1.34 12.87
CA ASP A 34 8.35 2.76 13.06
C ASP A 34 8.64 3.60 11.82
N GLN A 35 8.81 2.94 10.67
CA GLN A 35 9.09 3.55 9.38
C GLN A 35 8.16 3.02 8.29
N SER A 36 7.99 3.83 7.27
CA SER A 36 7.23 3.51 6.07
C SER A 36 7.96 3.99 4.82
N CYS A 37 7.88 3.24 3.76
CA CYS A 37 8.30 3.67 2.44
C CYS A 37 7.16 3.46 1.43
N VAL A 38 7.13 4.29 0.42
CA VAL A 38 6.19 4.23 -0.68
C VAL A 38 6.98 4.13 -1.98
N LEU A 39 6.64 3.15 -2.77
CA LEU A 39 7.02 3.07 -4.17
C LEU A 39 6.02 3.89 -4.98
N SER A 40 6.49 4.75 -5.85
CA SER A 40 5.71 5.56 -6.76
C SER A 40 6.50 5.74 -8.06
N ASP A 41 5.96 5.27 -9.16
CA ASP A 41 6.59 5.32 -10.50
C ASP A 41 8.07 4.88 -10.50
N GLY A 42 8.36 3.75 -9.88
CA GLY A 42 9.71 3.20 -9.79
C GLY A 42 10.65 3.96 -8.84
N SER A 43 10.16 4.97 -8.13
CA SER A 43 10.91 5.75 -7.13
C SER A 43 10.47 5.40 -5.70
N VAL A 44 11.39 5.43 -4.75
CA VAL A 44 11.11 5.11 -3.35
C VAL A 44 11.21 6.37 -2.48
N THR A 45 10.14 6.70 -1.77
CA THR A 45 10.09 7.79 -0.79
C THR A 45 9.79 7.20 0.59
N CYS A 46 10.61 7.52 1.59
CA CYS A 46 10.48 6.97 2.93
C CYS A 46 10.26 8.06 3.99
N PHE A 47 9.60 7.69 5.09
CA PHE A 47 9.33 8.57 6.22
C PHE A 47 9.21 7.76 7.53
N GLY A 48 9.25 8.47 8.67
CA GLY A 48 9.26 7.86 10.01
C GLY A 48 10.61 7.96 10.68
N ILE A 49 10.98 6.98 11.49
CA ILE A 49 12.26 6.97 12.23
C ILE A 49 13.38 6.43 11.34
N ASP A 50 14.56 7.05 11.45
CA ASP A 50 15.79 6.67 10.73
C ASP A 50 16.93 6.43 11.74
N ASP A 51 16.89 5.35 12.47
CA ASP A 51 17.90 5.01 13.46
C ASP A 51 19.16 4.39 12.83
N GLN A 52 19.04 3.71 11.69
CA GLN A 52 20.10 2.93 11.06
C GLN A 52 20.20 3.16 9.53
N GLY A 53 19.58 4.20 9.00
CA GLY A 53 19.51 4.51 7.57
C GLY A 53 18.41 3.77 6.82
N GLU A 54 17.39 3.26 7.52
CA GLU A 54 16.28 2.48 6.93
C GLU A 54 15.34 3.33 6.09
N ILE A 55 15.23 4.63 6.33
CA ILE A 55 14.45 5.55 5.48
C ILE A 55 15.31 6.35 4.49
N SER A 56 16.57 5.95 4.33
CA SER A 56 17.54 6.59 3.43
C SER A 56 17.94 5.63 2.30
N PRO A 57 17.02 5.34 1.35
CA PRO A 57 17.30 4.43 0.25
C PRO A 57 18.47 4.97 -0.59
N PRO A 58 19.37 4.10 -1.09
CA PRO A 58 20.44 4.53 -1.99
C PRO A 58 19.84 4.96 -3.34
N THR A 59 20.64 5.65 -4.16
CA THR A 59 20.27 5.85 -5.56
C THR A 59 20.21 4.49 -6.24
N LEU A 60 19.00 4.08 -6.63
CA LEU A 60 18.77 2.83 -7.33
C LEU A 60 19.12 2.99 -8.82
N SER A 61 19.75 2.01 -9.41
CA SER A 61 20.30 2.07 -10.77
C SER A 61 19.24 1.91 -11.87
N SER A 62 18.03 1.49 -11.50
CA SER A 62 16.87 1.37 -12.38
C SER A 62 15.59 1.63 -11.59
N PRO A 63 14.44 1.85 -12.25
CA PRO A 63 13.15 1.85 -11.57
C PRO A 63 12.98 0.60 -10.70
N VAL A 64 12.21 0.74 -9.62
CA VAL A 64 11.88 -0.32 -8.68
C VAL A 64 10.49 -0.85 -9.01
N ARG A 65 10.33 -2.16 -9.03
CA ARG A 65 9.04 -2.82 -9.22
C ARG A 65 8.44 -3.40 -7.92
N PHE A 66 9.24 -3.61 -6.90
CA PHE A 66 8.79 -4.16 -5.62
C PHE A 66 9.54 -3.54 -4.45
N LEU A 67 8.83 -3.30 -3.36
CA LEU A 67 9.34 -2.68 -2.14
C LEU A 67 8.89 -3.46 -0.92
N SER A 68 9.80 -3.72 0.03
CA SER A 68 9.45 -4.29 1.32
C SER A 68 10.31 -3.70 2.44
N MET A 69 9.67 -3.20 3.49
CA MET A 69 10.34 -2.70 4.69
C MET A 69 10.49 -3.79 5.73
N GLY A 70 11.69 -3.92 6.25
CA GLY A 70 12.00 -4.73 7.42
C GLY A 70 12.09 -3.88 8.70
N GLY A 71 12.44 -4.51 9.83
CA GLY A 71 12.50 -3.80 11.11
C GLY A 71 13.58 -2.72 11.19
N TYR A 72 14.72 -2.93 10.54
CA TYR A 72 15.87 -2.03 10.55
C TYR A 72 16.52 -1.92 9.16
N HIS A 73 15.81 -2.25 8.10
CA HIS A 73 16.29 -2.17 6.74
C HIS A 73 15.11 -2.11 5.77
N GLY A 74 15.34 -1.55 4.60
CA GLY A 74 14.44 -1.63 3.47
C GLY A 74 15.07 -2.43 2.36
N CYS A 75 14.27 -3.06 1.52
CA CYS A 75 14.70 -3.78 0.34
C CYS A 75 13.79 -3.50 -0.84
N ALA A 76 14.35 -3.50 -2.05
CA ALA A 76 13.63 -3.31 -3.29
C ALA A 76 14.11 -4.31 -4.35
N ILE A 77 13.21 -4.66 -5.28
CA ILE A 77 13.54 -5.40 -6.50
C ILE A 77 13.67 -4.38 -7.64
N ALA A 78 14.82 -4.39 -8.31
CA ALA A 78 15.05 -3.58 -9.49
C ALA A 78 14.27 -4.14 -10.70
N ASP A 79 13.76 -3.27 -11.55
CA ASP A 79 13.01 -3.69 -12.74
C ASP A 79 13.90 -4.33 -13.81
N SER A 80 15.14 -3.84 -13.97
CA SER A 80 16.03 -4.22 -15.08
C SER A 80 16.55 -5.66 -15.03
N ASP A 81 16.95 -6.15 -13.86
CA ASP A 81 17.56 -7.47 -13.67
C ASP A 81 16.89 -8.29 -12.57
N GLN A 82 15.87 -7.71 -11.95
CA GLN A 82 15.12 -8.29 -10.85
C GLN A 82 16.03 -8.72 -9.69
N ALA A 83 17.09 -7.97 -9.45
CA ALA A 83 17.96 -8.14 -8.30
C ALA A 83 17.41 -7.41 -7.08
N ILE A 84 17.66 -7.98 -5.89
CA ILE A 84 17.31 -7.34 -4.63
C ILE A 84 18.43 -6.40 -4.21
N THR A 85 18.07 -5.17 -3.85
CA THR A 85 18.95 -4.20 -3.19
C THR A 85 18.35 -3.83 -1.84
N CYS A 86 19.13 -3.99 -0.77
CA CYS A 86 18.70 -3.59 0.58
C CYS A 86 19.55 -2.41 1.08
N TRP A 87 18.98 -1.63 2.00
CA TRP A 87 19.61 -0.51 2.70
C TRP A 87 19.27 -0.51 4.18
N GLY A 88 19.92 0.32 4.99
CA GLY A 88 19.78 0.32 6.44
C GLY A 88 20.77 -0.61 7.14
N GLU A 89 20.43 -1.06 8.35
CA GLU A 89 21.30 -1.84 9.21
C GLU A 89 21.70 -3.18 8.57
N ASN A 90 23.01 -3.43 8.47
CA ASN A 90 23.57 -4.68 7.91
C ASN A 90 23.00 -5.10 6.55
N ALA A 91 22.65 -4.14 5.70
CA ALA A 91 21.96 -4.35 4.42
C ALA A 91 22.61 -5.42 3.55
N SER A 92 23.94 -5.40 3.39
CA SER A 92 24.65 -6.39 2.56
C SER A 92 24.51 -7.84 3.06
N ALA A 93 24.41 -8.05 4.39
CA ALA A 93 24.22 -9.38 4.96
C ALA A 93 22.75 -9.83 4.87
N ARG A 94 21.81 -8.89 4.67
CA ARG A 94 20.36 -9.16 4.58
C ARG A 94 19.86 -9.23 3.14
N THR A 95 20.73 -8.99 2.15
CA THR A 95 20.38 -9.06 0.73
C THR A 95 20.51 -10.49 0.21
N PRO A 96 19.41 -11.17 -0.18
CA PRO A 96 19.48 -12.43 -0.89
C PRO A 96 20.28 -12.29 -2.20
N SER A 97 21.15 -13.25 -2.49
CA SER A 97 21.99 -13.21 -3.68
C SER A 97 21.28 -13.78 -4.90
N GLY A 98 21.55 -13.23 -6.08
CA GLY A 98 20.97 -13.68 -7.34
C GLY A 98 20.11 -12.62 -8.00
N THR A 99 19.40 -13.00 -9.03
CA THR A 99 18.51 -12.15 -9.84
C THR A 99 17.24 -12.92 -10.19
N GLY A 100 16.32 -12.26 -10.91
CA GLY A 100 15.07 -12.88 -11.33
C GLY A 100 14.06 -13.01 -10.20
N TYR A 101 14.16 -12.16 -9.18
CA TYR A 101 13.19 -12.12 -8.08
C TYR A 101 11.91 -11.41 -8.53
N TYR A 102 10.77 -12.00 -8.16
CA TYR A 102 9.44 -11.41 -8.40
C TYR A 102 8.65 -11.18 -7.12
N GLU A 103 9.09 -11.72 -5.99
CA GLU A 103 8.45 -11.55 -4.68
C GLU A 103 9.53 -11.29 -3.62
N LEU A 104 9.22 -10.47 -2.62
CA LEU A 104 10.15 -10.01 -1.59
C LEU A 104 9.45 -9.79 -0.25
N ALA A 105 10.02 -10.30 0.82
CA ALA A 105 9.58 -10.02 2.18
C ALA A 105 10.78 -9.69 3.10
N ALA A 106 10.82 -8.47 3.61
CA ALA A 106 11.79 -8.05 4.61
C ALA A 106 11.19 -8.19 6.01
N GLY A 107 11.83 -9.00 6.85
CA GLY A 107 11.46 -9.20 8.25
C GLY A 107 12.21 -8.28 9.20
N GLY A 108 12.21 -8.59 10.52
CA GLY A 108 12.95 -7.76 11.49
C GLY A 108 14.45 -7.72 11.21
N TYR A 109 15.06 -8.88 10.92
CA TYR A 109 16.52 -9.03 10.80
C TYR A 109 16.95 -9.90 9.64
N HIS A 110 16.06 -10.22 8.71
CA HIS A 110 16.34 -11.07 7.56
C HIS A 110 15.42 -10.67 6.40
N THR A 111 15.77 -11.13 5.21
CA THR A 111 14.99 -10.88 3.99
C THR A 111 14.85 -12.17 3.22
N CYS A 112 13.68 -12.47 2.70
CA CYS A 112 13.41 -13.59 1.81
C CYS A 112 12.88 -13.08 0.47
N GLY A 113 13.25 -13.73 -0.62
CA GLY A 113 12.71 -13.45 -1.95
C GLY A 113 12.43 -14.74 -2.69
N ILE A 114 11.51 -14.68 -3.64
CA ILE A 114 11.15 -15.78 -4.54
C ILE A 114 11.67 -15.47 -5.94
N ASN A 115 12.30 -16.47 -6.55
CA ASN A 115 12.66 -16.46 -7.97
C ASN A 115 12.38 -17.84 -8.58
N ALA A 116 12.71 -18.04 -9.84
CA ALA A 116 12.49 -19.30 -10.55
C ALA A 116 13.16 -20.53 -9.88
N SER A 117 14.15 -20.32 -8.99
CA SER A 117 14.82 -21.39 -8.25
C SER A 117 14.12 -21.71 -6.90
N GLY A 118 13.12 -20.90 -6.50
CA GLY A 118 12.40 -21.01 -5.24
C GLY A 118 12.71 -19.87 -4.27
N VAL A 119 12.50 -20.11 -2.96
CA VAL A 119 12.74 -19.11 -1.92
C VAL A 119 14.20 -19.08 -1.51
N SER A 120 14.78 -17.88 -1.46
CA SER A 120 16.12 -17.62 -0.94
C SER A 120 16.05 -16.56 0.16
N CYS A 121 16.65 -16.82 1.31
CA CYS A 121 16.66 -15.90 2.44
C CYS A 121 18.10 -15.55 2.85
N ALA A 122 18.30 -14.31 3.35
CA ALA A 122 19.57 -13.81 3.87
C ALA A 122 19.36 -13.00 5.15
N GLY A 123 20.39 -12.88 5.99
CA GLY A 123 20.36 -12.14 7.24
C GLY A 123 20.60 -13.01 8.46
N THR A 124 20.08 -12.56 9.62
CA THR A 124 20.19 -13.26 10.90
C THR A 124 19.50 -14.62 10.84
N ASN A 125 20.13 -15.65 11.40
CA ASN A 125 19.63 -17.04 11.39
C ASN A 125 19.67 -17.73 12.75
N ASP A 126 19.59 -16.99 13.84
CA ASP A 126 19.70 -17.52 15.23
C ASP A 126 18.61 -18.52 15.57
N TYR A 127 17.46 -18.43 14.88
CA TYR A 127 16.30 -19.32 15.05
C TYR A 127 16.03 -20.20 13.82
N GLY A 128 16.91 -20.18 12.80
CA GLY A 128 16.69 -20.90 11.56
C GLY A 128 15.78 -20.17 10.57
N GLN A 129 15.49 -18.87 10.76
CA GLN A 129 14.56 -18.09 9.94
C GLN A 129 15.02 -17.89 8.49
N THR A 130 16.32 -18.06 8.18
CA THR A 130 16.84 -18.05 6.80
C THR A 130 17.15 -19.46 6.28
N THR A 131 16.91 -20.51 7.07
CA THR A 131 17.08 -21.91 6.66
C THR A 131 15.80 -22.37 5.95
N THR A 132 15.70 -22.07 4.66
CA THR A 132 14.49 -22.34 3.87
C THR A 132 14.20 -23.84 3.77
N PRO A 133 12.99 -24.30 4.10
CA PRO A 133 12.57 -25.69 3.88
C PRO A 133 12.43 -26.01 2.40
N THR A 134 12.24 -27.28 2.06
CA THR A 134 11.88 -27.67 0.69
C THR A 134 10.44 -27.24 0.40
N LEU A 135 10.26 -26.38 -0.58
CA LEU A 135 8.97 -25.85 -1.03
C LEU A 135 8.68 -26.29 -2.48
N THR A 136 7.42 -26.39 -2.83
CA THR A 136 6.96 -26.82 -4.15
C THR A 136 6.22 -25.69 -4.86
N LYS A 137 6.89 -25.01 -5.80
CA LYS A 137 6.34 -23.85 -6.52
C LYS A 137 5.81 -22.80 -5.54
N PRO A 138 6.67 -22.17 -4.74
CA PRO A 138 6.24 -21.12 -3.85
C PRO A 138 5.73 -19.90 -4.66
N VAL A 139 4.60 -19.34 -4.19
CA VAL A 139 3.92 -18.21 -4.83
C VAL A 139 3.89 -16.98 -3.94
N GLN A 140 4.04 -17.15 -2.62
CA GLN A 140 4.11 -16.04 -1.68
C GLN A 140 5.10 -16.33 -0.57
N VAL A 141 5.86 -15.32 -0.14
CA VAL A 141 6.71 -15.36 1.05
C VAL A 141 6.39 -14.18 1.97
N ALA A 142 6.41 -14.41 3.27
CA ALA A 142 6.22 -13.37 4.27
C ALA A 142 7.21 -13.56 5.42
N ALA A 143 7.71 -12.46 5.98
CA ALA A 143 8.75 -12.47 6.99
C ALA A 143 8.36 -11.63 8.23
N GLY A 144 8.41 -12.25 9.40
CA GLY A 144 8.21 -11.59 10.68
C GLY A 144 9.53 -11.16 11.32
N THR A 145 9.53 -10.91 12.63
CA THR A 145 10.78 -10.50 13.29
C THR A 145 11.85 -11.59 13.21
N HIS A 146 11.50 -12.84 13.49
CA HIS A 146 12.44 -13.97 13.54
C HIS A 146 11.86 -15.27 12.96
N HIS A 147 10.81 -15.20 12.14
CA HIS A 147 10.24 -16.35 11.45
C HIS A 147 9.81 -15.96 10.07
N SER A 148 9.62 -16.93 9.21
CA SER A 148 9.21 -16.77 7.83
C SER A 148 8.11 -17.77 7.51
N CYS A 149 7.23 -17.43 6.59
CA CYS A 149 6.23 -18.32 6.03
C CYS A 149 6.25 -18.23 4.51
N ALA A 150 5.89 -19.32 3.87
CA ALA A 150 5.64 -19.35 2.43
C ALA A 150 4.35 -20.10 2.15
N LEU A 151 3.66 -19.64 1.12
CA LEU A 151 2.54 -20.35 0.49
C LEU A 151 3.08 -21.03 -0.77
N ASP A 152 2.85 -22.32 -0.89
CA ASP A 152 3.26 -23.12 -2.05
C ASP A 152 2.13 -24.07 -2.49
N ALA A 153 2.39 -24.88 -3.51
CA ALA A 153 1.39 -25.82 -4.03
C ALA A 153 0.88 -26.87 -3.00
N ASN A 154 1.55 -27.01 -1.85
CA ASN A 154 1.17 -27.94 -0.78
C ASN A 154 0.45 -27.21 0.38
N GLY A 155 0.34 -25.88 0.33
CA GLY A 155 -0.24 -25.05 1.38
C GLY A 155 0.79 -24.14 2.07
N VAL A 156 0.58 -23.83 3.35
CA VAL A 156 1.44 -22.91 4.10
C VAL A 156 2.51 -23.67 4.87
N THR A 157 3.76 -23.22 4.75
CA THR A 157 4.89 -23.71 5.57
C THR A 157 5.55 -22.53 6.26
N CYS A 158 5.74 -22.59 7.58
CA CYS A 158 6.45 -21.59 8.36
C CYS A 158 7.68 -22.18 9.04
N TRP A 159 8.73 -21.37 9.21
CA TRP A 159 10.01 -21.76 9.81
C TRP A 159 10.63 -20.62 10.60
N GLY A 160 11.67 -20.92 11.38
CA GLY A 160 12.30 -19.97 12.28
C GLY A 160 11.78 -20.06 13.71
N ARG A 161 11.74 -18.94 14.42
CA ARG A 161 11.33 -18.88 15.83
C ARG A 161 9.90 -19.38 16.03
N ASN A 162 9.70 -20.16 17.12
CA ASN A 162 8.40 -20.79 17.41
C ASN A 162 8.02 -20.79 18.91
N ASP A 163 8.57 -19.85 19.69
CA ASP A 163 8.33 -19.81 21.15
C ASP A 163 6.86 -19.51 21.51
N SER A 164 6.15 -18.83 20.61
CA SER A 164 4.72 -18.51 20.75
C SER A 164 3.83 -19.34 19.82
N GLY A 165 4.37 -20.33 19.12
CA GLY A 165 3.63 -21.12 18.14
C GLY A 165 3.51 -20.44 16.76
N GLN A 166 4.23 -19.35 16.50
CA GLN A 166 4.12 -18.56 15.28
C GLN A 166 4.54 -19.30 14.00
N SER A 167 5.34 -20.35 14.11
CA SER A 167 5.71 -21.24 13.00
C SER A 167 4.95 -22.59 13.02
N THR A 168 3.99 -22.77 13.95
CA THR A 168 3.16 -23.98 14.02
C THR A 168 1.87 -23.72 13.25
N VAL A 169 1.87 -24.01 11.94
CA VAL A 169 0.73 -23.78 11.06
C VAL A 169 -0.44 -24.70 11.47
N PRO A 170 -1.65 -24.14 11.73
CA PRO A 170 -2.84 -24.94 11.99
C PRO A 170 -3.34 -25.63 10.72
N SER A 171 -4.37 -26.47 10.84
CA SER A 171 -5.03 -27.02 9.66
C SER A 171 -5.73 -25.91 8.90
N LEU A 172 -5.38 -25.73 7.61
CA LEU A 172 -5.97 -24.77 6.70
C LEU A 172 -6.68 -25.49 5.56
N THR A 173 -7.73 -24.88 5.02
CA THR A 173 -8.52 -25.42 3.91
C THR A 173 -8.31 -24.55 2.68
N ASN A 174 -7.48 -25.01 1.72
CA ASN A 174 -7.17 -24.27 0.50
C ASN A 174 -6.70 -22.83 0.79
N PRO A 175 -5.54 -22.64 1.45
CA PRO A 175 -5.03 -21.30 1.76
C PRO A 175 -4.69 -20.53 0.47
N LYS A 176 -5.07 -19.25 0.45
CA LYS A 176 -4.96 -18.37 -0.74
C LYS A 176 -3.98 -17.22 -0.50
N MET A 177 -3.75 -16.87 0.75
CA MET A 177 -2.95 -15.70 1.13
C MET A 177 -2.34 -15.91 2.50
N ILE A 178 -1.13 -15.40 2.71
CA ILE A 178 -0.47 -15.36 4.02
C ILE A 178 -0.03 -13.94 4.38
N ALA A 179 -0.02 -13.64 5.66
CA ALA A 179 0.64 -12.46 6.19
C ALA A 179 1.32 -12.81 7.53
N VAL A 180 2.41 -12.13 7.83
CA VAL A 180 3.24 -12.39 8.99
C VAL A 180 3.55 -11.09 9.72
N GLY A 181 3.22 -11.02 11.00
CA GLY A 181 3.57 -9.94 11.90
C GLY A 181 4.84 -10.25 12.70
N ALA A 182 5.10 -9.47 13.75
CA ALA A 182 6.31 -9.66 14.54
C ALA A 182 6.43 -11.09 15.12
N ASN A 183 5.37 -11.60 15.75
CA ASN A 183 5.36 -12.91 16.43
C ASN A 183 4.03 -13.68 16.23
N HIS A 184 3.25 -13.34 15.21
CA HIS A 184 2.04 -14.05 14.82
C HIS A 184 1.95 -14.14 13.31
N SER A 185 1.17 -15.08 12.83
CA SER A 185 0.97 -15.33 11.41
C SER A 185 -0.52 -15.52 11.15
N CYS A 186 -0.98 -15.15 9.98
CA CYS A 186 -2.34 -15.40 9.53
C CYS A 186 -2.34 -15.90 8.08
N ALA A 187 -3.38 -16.63 7.74
CA ALA A 187 -3.71 -17.00 6.37
C ALA A 187 -5.18 -16.72 6.09
N VAL A 188 -5.49 -16.45 4.84
CA VAL A 188 -6.85 -16.50 4.32
C VAL A 188 -7.04 -17.84 3.66
N ASP A 189 -8.07 -18.58 4.08
CA ASP A 189 -8.47 -19.86 3.49
C ASP A 189 -9.98 -19.86 3.14
N ASP A 190 -10.52 -20.99 2.70
CA ASP A 190 -11.94 -21.08 2.34
C ASP A 190 -12.89 -20.84 3.53
N THR A 191 -12.39 -20.85 4.78
CA THR A 191 -13.18 -20.59 5.99
C THR A 191 -13.10 -19.14 6.47
N GLY A 192 -12.20 -18.33 5.89
CA GLY A 192 -11.93 -16.94 6.25
C GLY A 192 -10.51 -16.72 6.74
N VAL A 193 -10.30 -15.79 7.68
CA VAL A 193 -8.99 -15.51 8.26
C VAL A 193 -8.71 -16.46 9.43
N VAL A 194 -7.59 -17.19 9.34
CA VAL A 194 -7.09 -18.07 10.40
C VAL A 194 -5.74 -17.55 10.86
N CYS A 195 -5.60 -17.25 12.16
CA CYS A 195 -4.36 -16.72 12.75
C CYS A 195 -3.81 -17.64 13.84
N TRP A 196 -2.47 -17.60 14.02
CA TRP A 196 -1.75 -18.37 15.02
C TRP A 196 -0.52 -17.61 15.53
N GLY A 197 0.09 -18.11 16.61
CA GLY A 197 1.24 -17.49 17.25
C GLY A 197 0.85 -16.66 18.46
N ASP A 198 1.61 -15.59 18.72
CA ASP A 198 1.36 -14.69 19.85
C ASP A 198 0.00 -13.96 19.69
N ASN A 199 -0.84 -14.11 20.71
CA ASN A 199 -2.18 -13.52 20.74
C ASN A 199 -2.35 -12.44 21.82
N ALA A 200 -1.27 -11.77 22.23
CA ALA A 200 -1.39 -10.60 23.10
C ALA A 200 -2.30 -9.55 22.44
N SER A 201 -3.17 -8.93 23.24
CA SER A 201 -4.17 -7.95 22.77
C SER A 201 -5.16 -8.50 21.73
N ASN A 202 -5.33 -9.83 21.63
CA ASN A 202 -6.20 -10.49 20.64
C ASN A 202 -5.81 -10.26 19.16
N LYS A 203 -4.55 -9.96 18.87
CA LYS A 203 -4.09 -9.70 17.49
C LYS A 203 -4.17 -10.93 16.58
N ALA A 204 -4.17 -12.15 17.13
CA ALA A 204 -4.40 -13.40 16.41
C ALA A 204 -5.85 -13.91 16.57
N THR A 205 -6.80 -13.05 16.93
CA THR A 205 -8.24 -13.38 17.03
C THR A 205 -9.01 -12.51 16.03
N PRO A 206 -9.05 -12.89 14.73
CA PRO A 206 -9.73 -12.11 13.73
C PRO A 206 -11.24 -12.06 13.97
N PRO A 207 -11.92 -10.94 13.65
CA PRO A 207 -13.37 -10.93 13.54
C PRO A 207 -13.84 -11.81 12.37
N ALA A 208 -15.14 -12.09 12.31
CA ALA A 208 -15.72 -12.78 11.15
C ALA A 208 -15.70 -11.84 9.94
N LEU A 209 -14.86 -12.11 8.96
CA LEU A 209 -14.70 -11.32 7.73
C LEU A 209 -15.00 -12.18 6.50
N THR A 210 -15.54 -11.53 5.48
CA THR A 210 -15.80 -12.13 4.16
C THR A 210 -15.19 -11.25 3.07
N ASN A 211 -14.95 -11.84 1.90
CA ASN A 211 -14.40 -11.12 0.74
C ASN A 211 -13.12 -10.37 1.09
N ILE A 212 -12.16 -11.10 1.69
CA ILE A 212 -10.87 -10.54 2.07
C ILE A 212 -10.04 -10.36 0.79
N ARG A 213 -9.69 -9.10 0.47
CA ARG A 213 -8.84 -8.72 -0.66
C ARG A 213 -7.37 -8.66 -0.27
N GLN A 214 -7.06 -8.20 0.93
CA GLN A 214 -5.71 -8.15 1.47
C GLN A 214 -5.70 -8.37 2.98
N LEU A 215 -4.59 -8.91 3.50
CA LEU A 215 -4.33 -9.12 4.91
C LEU A 215 -2.97 -8.50 5.26
N GLY A 216 -2.91 -7.67 6.28
CA GLY A 216 -1.69 -7.06 6.79
C GLY A 216 -1.52 -7.31 8.29
N LEU A 217 -0.30 -7.59 8.73
CA LEU A 217 0.02 -7.85 10.12
C LEU A 217 1.20 -6.96 10.57
N GLY A 218 0.98 -6.21 11.65
CA GLY A 218 2.01 -5.44 12.32
C GLY A 218 2.62 -6.18 13.51
N SER A 219 3.25 -5.44 14.42
CA SER A 219 3.80 -6.05 15.64
C SER A 219 2.70 -6.36 16.66
N HIS A 220 1.69 -5.50 16.76
CA HIS A 220 0.70 -5.54 17.84
C HIS A 220 -0.75 -5.63 17.37
N HIS A 221 -1.01 -5.43 16.09
CA HIS A 221 -2.34 -5.44 15.50
C HIS A 221 -2.33 -6.10 14.11
N SER A 222 -3.50 -6.35 13.59
CA SER A 222 -3.75 -6.96 12.28
C SER A 222 -4.88 -6.19 11.59
N CYS A 223 -4.85 -6.12 10.27
CA CYS A 223 -5.91 -5.51 9.49
C CYS A 223 -6.18 -6.34 8.23
N ALA A 224 -7.38 -6.20 7.67
CA ALA A 224 -7.77 -6.76 6.39
C ALA A 224 -8.53 -5.71 5.57
N ILE A 225 -8.32 -5.72 4.26
CA ILE A 225 -9.21 -5.03 3.31
C ILE A 225 -10.27 -6.03 2.87
N THR A 226 -11.52 -5.59 2.92
CA THR A 226 -12.69 -6.33 2.45
C THR A 226 -13.51 -5.43 1.53
N ASP A 227 -14.58 -5.95 0.92
CA ASP A 227 -15.49 -5.11 0.13
C ASP A 227 -16.16 -3.99 0.95
N SER A 228 -16.21 -4.12 2.29
CA SER A 228 -16.73 -3.10 3.19
C SER A 228 -15.67 -2.09 3.66
N GLY A 229 -14.43 -2.19 3.18
CA GLY A 229 -13.31 -1.34 3.57
C GLY A 229 -12.32 -2.03 4.51
N VAL A 230 -11.53 -1.24 5.25
CA VAL A 230 -10.48 -1.73 6.15
C VAL A 230 -11.07 -2.12 7.51
N ASN A 231 -10.70 -3.30 8.00
CA ASN A 231 -11.08 -3.81 9.30
C ASN A 231 -9.81 -4.16 10.08
N CYS A 232 -9.63 -3.59 11.27
CA CYS A 232 -8.45 -3.83 12.11
C CYS A 232 -8.82 -4.42 13.46
N TRP A 233 -7.91 -5.21 14.04
CA TRP A 233 -8.08 -5.83 15.37
C TRP A 233 -6.72 -5.99 16.07
N GLY A 234 -6.74 -6.20 17.36
CA GLY A 234 -5.54 -6.33 18.18
C GLY A 234 -5.37 -5.16 19.15
N ASP A 235 -4.13 -4.73 19.36
CA ASP A 235 -3.83 -3.62 20.24
C ASP A 235 -4.34 -2.28 19.68
N ASP A 236 -4.86 -1.44 20.57
CA ASP A 236 -5.44 -0.13 20.23
C ASP A 236 -4.92 1.01 21.13
N ALA A 237 -3.78 0.82 21.75
CA ALA A 237 -3.21 1.81 22.68
C ALA A 237 -2.96 3.19 22.03
N TYR A 238 -2.82 3.22 20.71
CA TYR A 238 -2.60 4.42 19.91
C TYR A 238 -3.70 4.64 18.86
N SER A 239 -4.87 4.04 19.05
CA SER A 239 -6.01 4.14 18.13
C SER A 239 -5.72 3.56 16.73
N GLN A 240 -4.76 2.64 16.63
CA GLN A 240 -4.37 2.02 15.36
C GLN A 240 -5.43 1.07 14.80
N THR A 241 -6.40 0.62 15.62
CA THR A 241 -7.49 -0.26 15.19
C THR A 241 -8.86 0.40 15.25
N SER A 242 -9.07 1.42 16.07
CA SER A 242 -10.38 2.08 16.26
C SER A 242 -10.55 3.38 15.47
N SER A 243 -9.47 4.14 15.24
CA SER A 243 -9.55 5.44 14.55
C SER A 243 -9.11 5.33 13.08
N ILE A 244 -9.71 4.38 12.36
CA ILE A 244 -9.50 4.24 10.92
C ILE A 244 -10.09 5.50 10.24
N PRO A 245 -9.29 6.27 9.46
CA PRO A 245 -9.79 7.44 8.76
C PRO A 245 -10.79 7.04 7.67
N SER A 246 -11.51 8.02 7.11
CA SER A 246 -12.30 7.78 5.90
C SER A 246 -11.33 7.48 4.76
N LEU A 247 -11.47 6.32 4.14
CA LEU A 247 -10.62 5.85 3.05
C LEU A 247 -11.49 5.67 1.80
N VAL A 248 -11.07 6.27 0.69
CA VAL A 248 -11.74 6.09 -0.61
C VAL A 248 -11.03 4.95 -1.33
N ASN A 249 -11.75 3.88 -1.60
CA ASN A 249 -11.27 2.68 -2.29
C ASN A 249 -9.86 2.22 -1.83
N PRO A 250 -9.67 1.74 -0.59
CA PRO A 250 -8.37 1.25 -0.16
C PRO A 250 -7.96 0.01 -0.97
N VAL A 251 -6.79 0.09 -1.62
CA VAL A 251 -6.25 -0.98 -2.49
C VAL A 251 -5.13 -1.75 -1.82
N GLN A 252 -4.37 -1.12 -0.92
CA GLN A 252 -3.30 -1.76 -0.17
C GLN A 252 -3.21 -1.26 1.27
N ILE A 253 -2.85 -2.14 2.21
CA ILE A 253 -2.50 -1.78 3.59
C ILE A 253 -1.13 -2.32 3.97
N SER A 254 -0.43 -1.59 4.82
CA SER A 254 0.82 -2.04 5.43
C SER A 254 0.92 -1.56 6.88
N LEU A 255 1.39 -2.43 7.75
CA LEU A 255 1.35 -2.25 9.20
C LEU A 255 2.75 -2.28 9.83
N GLY A 256 3.02 -1.29 10.67
CA GLY A 256 4.21 -1.24 11.50
C GLY A 256 3.97 -1.71 12.95
N ASN A 257 4.68 -1.12 13.93
CA ASN A 257 4.48 -1.45 15.35
C ASN A 257 3.08 -1.07 15.82
N SER A 258 2.74 0.20 15.69
CA SER A 258 1.49 0.79 16.14
C SER A 258 0.97 1.81 15.13
N LEU A 259 1.33 1.68 13.88
CA LEU A 259 0.87 2.48 12.77
C LEU A 259 0.35 1.58 11.66
N THR A 260 -0.58 2.09 10.89
CA THR A 260 -1.10 1.48 9.67
C THR A 260 -1.07 2.53 8.56
N CYS A 261 -0.64 2.15 7.37
CA CYS A 261 -0.75 2.95 6.17
C CYS A 261 -1.62 2.23 5.14
N ALA A 262 -2.42 2.98 4.41
CA ALA A 262 -3.20 2.50 3.28
C ALA A 262 -2.85 3.31 2.02
N LEU A 263 -2.78 2.62 0.90
CA LEU A 263 -2.85 3.22 -0.43
C LEU A 263 -4.32 3.26 -0.85
N THR A 264 -4.78 4.41 -1.32
CA THR A 264 -6.17 4.69 -1.68
C THR A 264 -6.21 5.50 -2.96
N ASP A 265 -7.39 5.72 -3.52
CA ASP A 265 -7.57 6.63 -4.68
C ASP A 265 -7.14 8.07 -4.36
N GLN A 266 -7.12 8.45 -3.09
CA GLN A 266 -6.66 9.77 -2.64
C GLN A 266 -5.18 9.76 -2.20
N GLY A 267 -4.40 8.77 -2.60
CA GLY A 267 -3.00 8.60 -2.23
C GLY A 267 -2.78 7.80 -0.95
N VAL A 268 -1.67 8.03 -0.27
CA VAL A 268 -1.29 7.30 0.94
C VAL A 268 -1.83 8.01 2.19
N VAL A 269 -2.50 7.24 3.04
CA VAL A 269 -3.04 7.71 4.33
C VAL A 269 -2.51 6.81 5.44
N CYS A 270 -1.93 7.40 6.50
CA CYS A 270 -1.40 6.66 7.64
C CYS A 270 -2.07 7.10 8.94
N TRP A 271 -2.29 6.15 9.87
CA TRP A 271 -2.91 6.41 11.18
C TRP A 271 -2.30 5.54 12.28
N GLY A 272 -2.70 5.80 13.53
CA GLY A 272 -2.15 5.17 14.73
C GLY A 272 -1.16 6.09 15.44
N TYR A 273 -0.04 5.56 15.93
CA TYR A 273 0.95 6.35 16.66
C TYR A 273 1.63 7.38 15.76
N SER A 274 1.38 8.66 16.06
CA SER A 274 1.84 9.80 15.23
C SER A 274 3.12 10.47 15.77
N GLY A 275 3.69 9.98 16.88
CA GLY A 275 4.97 10.50 17.38
C GLY A 275 6.10 10.33 16.36
N ASP A 276 7.05 11.27 16.38
CA ASP A 276 8.23 11.27 15.51
C ASP A 276 7.91 11.23 14.01
N ALA A 277 6.79 11.84 13.60
CA ALA A 277 6.33 11.94 12.21
C ALA A 277 6.06 10.58 11.52
N ARG A 278 5.81 9.50 12.27
CA ARG A 278 5.63 8.14 11.72
C ARG A 278 4.42 8.00 10.78
N THR A 279 3.40 8.83 10.98
CA THR A 279 2.20 8.89 10.12
C THR A 279 2.17 10.11 9.21
N SER A 280 3.26 10.89 9.17
CA SER A 280 3.34 12.11 8.37
C SER A 280 3.81 11.79 6.97
N VAL A 281 2.88 11.52 6.08
CA VAL A 281 3.17 11.28 4.66
C VAL A 281 3.77 12.54 4.05
N PRO A 282 4.94 12.46 3.38
CA PRO A 282 5.57 13.62 2.76
C PRO A 282 4.68 14.25 1.67
N SER A 283 4.56 15.58 1.69
CA SER A 283 3.82 16.33 0.66
C SER A 283 4.47 16.28 -0.74
N SER A 284 5.70 15.79 -0.81
CA SER A 284 6.41 15.56 -2.07
C SER A 284 6.09 14.20 -2.71
N LEU A 285 5.36 13.34 -1.99
CA LEU A 285 4.92 12.07 -2.54
C LEU A 285 3.86 12.34 -3.62
N SER A 286 4.09 11.85 -4.83
CA SER A 286 3.13 11.89 -5.92
C SER A 286 2.57 10.50 -6.17
N ILE A 287 1.27 10.36 -6.13
CA ILE A 287 0.52 9.20 -6.58
C ILE A 287 -0.36 9.70 -7.74
N ASP A 288 -0.09 9.27 -8.94
CA ASP A 288 -0.69 9.76 -10.19
C ASP A 288 -0.86 8.55 -11.14
N PRO A 289 -1.88 7.69 -10.92
CA PRO A 289 -2.03 6.42 -11.63
C PRO A 289 -2.34 6.55 -13.11
N ASP A 290 -3.03 7.60 -13.53
CA ASP A 290 -3.38 7.85 -14.93
C ASP A 290 -2.35 8.73 -15.67
N ARG A 291 -1.37 9.30 -14.89
CA ARG A 291 -0.22 10.06 -15.42
C ARG A 291 -0.62 11.33 -16.18
N ASP A 292 -1.66 11.99 -15.74
CA ASP A 292 -2.09 13.29 -16.28
C ASP A 292 -1.27 14.48 -15.74
N GLY A 293 -0.48 14.24 -14.68
CA GLY A 293 0.36 15.23 -14.01
C GLY A 293 -0.30 15.86 -12.78
N VAL A 294 -1.51 15.47 -12.42
CA VAL A 294 -2.20 15.86 -11.18
C VAL A 294 -2.12 14.69 -10.20
N THR A 295 -1.70 14.96 -8.97
CA THR A 295 -1.53 13.93 -7.96
C THR A 295 -2.84 13.65 -7.22
N ASN A 296 -3.12 12.38 -6.97
CA ASN A 296 -4.24 11.94 -6.13
C ASN A 296 -4.01 12.25 -4.65
N GLN A 297 -2.78 12.58 -4.25
CA GLN A 297 -2.44 12.79 -2.85
C GLN A 297 -3.25 13.94 -2.24
N GLY A 298 -4.14 13.58 -1.31
CA GLY A 298 -5.06 14.53 -0.66
C GLY A 298 -6.35 14.82 -1.44
N GLY A 299 -6.66 14.04 -2.48
CA GLY A 299 -7.89 14.18 -3.26
C GLY A 299 -7.88 15.42 -4.15
N VAL A 300 -6.72 15.79 -4.69
CA VAL A 300 -6.57 16.95 -5.59
C VAL A 300 -7.11 16.61 -6.98
N ASP A 301 -6.92 15.37 -7.42
CA ASP A 301 -7.49 14.83 -8.63
C ASP A 301 -8.88 14.23 -8.35
N ALA A 302 -9.90 14.71 -9.04
CA ALA A 302 -11.27 14.21 -8.93
C ALA A 302 -11.49 12.90 -9.70
N PHE A 303 -10.65 12.64 -10.73
CA PHE A 303 -10.75 11.48 -11.61
C PHE A 303 -9.43 10.69 -11.67
N PRO A 304 -9.03 10.03 -10.56
CA PRO A 304 -7.70 9.41 -10.39
C PRO A 304 -7.28 8.37 -11.42
N PHE A 305 -8.13 8.00 -12.36
CA PHE A 305 -7.92 6.98 -13.39
C PHE A 305 -8.34 7.43 -14.79
N ASP A 306 -8.61 8.72 -14.98
CA ASP A 306 -8.98 9.28 -16.28
C ASP A 306 -8.11 10.48 -16.62
N ALA A 307 -6.99 10.22 -17.30
CA ALA A 307 -6.01 11.22 -17.72
C ALA A 307 -6.60 12.36 -18.61
N SER A 308 -7.87 12.32 -18.95
CA SER A 308 -8.54 13.40 -19.66
C SER A 308 -9.30 14.36 -18.76
N GLU A 309 -9.44 14.01 -17.46
CA GLU A 309 -10.21 14.75 -16.46
C GLU A 309 -9.43 14.93 -15.16
N THR A 310 -9.55 16.10 -14.54
CA THR A 310 -8.87 16.39 -13.25
C THR A 310 -9.78 17.05 -12.23
N THR A 311 -10.82 17.74 -12.69
CA THR A 311 -11.71 18.55 -11.86
C THR A 311 -13.16 18.18 -12.10
N ASP A 312 -13.98 18.29 -11.07
CA ASP A 312 -15.42 18.10 -11.03
C ASP A 312 -15.95 19.22 -10.14
N THR A 313 -16.37 20.31 -10.76
CA THR A 313 -16.68 21.56 -10.04
C THR A 313 -17.98 21.47 -9.26
N ASP A 314 -19.01 20.81 -9.82
CA ASP A 314 -20.32 20.66 -9.19
C ASP A 314 -20.48 19.34 -8.44
N SER A 315 -19.52 18.43 -8.59
CA SER A 315 -19.48 17.13 -7.95
C SER A 315 -20.59 16.17 -8.40
N ASP A 316 -20.96 16.22 -9.67
CA ASP A 316 -21.96 15.34 -10.26
C ASP A 316 -21.37 14.01 -10.79
N GLY A 317 -20.04 13.92 -10.90
CA GLY A 317 -19.27 12.76 -11.37
C GLY A 317 -18.94 12.80 -12.85
N ILE A 318 -19.18 13.93 -13.54
CA ILE A 318 -18.71 14.22 -14.88
C ILE A 318 -17.57 15.25 -14.74
N GLY A 319 -16.45 15.03 -15.41
CA GLY A 319 -15.34 15.97 -15.35
C GLY A 319 -15.56 17.18 -16.23
N ASN A 320 -14.99 18.32 -15.83
CA ASN A 320 -15.18 19.61 -16.49
C ASN A 320 -14.85 19.61 -18.00
N ASN A 321 -13.98 18.69 -18.48
CA ASN A 321 -13.72 18.61 -19.91
C ASN A 321 -14.84 17.91 -20.71
N ALA A 322 -15.62 17.06 -20.05
CA ALA A 322 -16.73 16.31 -20.64
C ALA A 322 -18.09 16.87 -20.29
N ASP A 323 -18.18 17.69 -19.24
CA ASP A 323 -19.39 18.36 -18.82
C ASP A 323 -19.76 19.52 -19.78
N THR A 324 -20.94 19.96 -19.75
CA THR A 324 -21.46 21.10 -20.52
C THR A 324 -22.06 22.18 -19.62
N ASP A 325 -22.02 21.98 -18.29
CA ASP A 325 -22.56 22.86 -17.24
C ASP A 325 -21.71 22.63 -15.98
N ASP A 326 -20.41 23.02 -16.07
CA ASP A 326 -19.34 22.64 -15.13
C ASP A 326 -19.64 22.95 -13.65
N ASP A 327 -20.47 23.95 -13.35
CA ASP A 327 -20.81 24.38 -12.00
C ASP A 327 -22.24 23.99 -11.56
N GLY A 328 -23.01 23.37 -12.49
CA GLY A 328 -24.33 22.83 -12.20
C GLY A 328 -25.40 23.88 -11.89
N ASP A 329 -25.23 25.14 -12.36
CA ASP A 329 -26.20 26.21 -12.10
C ASP A 329 -27.42 26.16 -13.04
N GLY A 330 -27.34 25.35 -14.11
CA GLY A 330 -28.37 25.17 -15.15
C GLY A 330 -28.17 26.06 -16.37
N VAL A 331 -27.05 26.79 -16.49
CA VAL A 331 -26.59 27.52 -17.68
C VAL A 331 -25.40 26.75 -18.24
N THR A 332 -25.42 26.44 -19.52
CA THR A 332 -24.28 25.71 -20.14
C THR A 332 -23.06 26.61 -20.29
N ASP A 333 -21.85 26.06 -20.15
CA ASP A 333 -20.56 26.76 -20.28
C ASP A 333 -20.47 27.68 -21.53
N ALA A 334 -21.05 27.24 -22.66
CA ALA A 334 -21.08 28.02 -23.89
C ALA A 334 -21.94 29.30 -23.80
N SER A 335 -22.76 29.42 -22.74
CA SER A 335 -23.70 30.53 -22.51
C SER A 335 -23.47 31.20 -21.16
N ASP A 336 -22.47 30.76 -20.43
CA ASP A 336 -22.05 31.21 -19.11
C ASP A 336 -20.72 31.97 -19.21
N ASP A 337 -20.70 33.21 -18.73
CA ASP A 337 -19.48 34.00 -18.64
C ASP A 337 -18.57 33.52 -17.47
N LEU A 338 -19.10 32.73 -16.52
CA LEU A 338 -18.41 32.24 -15.34
C LEU A 338 -18.63 30.72 -15.13
N PRO A 339 -18.24 29.84 -16.06
CA PRO A 339 -18.61 28.41 -16.09
C PRO A 339 -18.19 27.55 -14.88
N LEU A 340 -17.45 28.10 -13.94
CA LEU A 340 -16.98 27.43 -12.73
C LEU A 340 -17.55 28.04 -11.44
N SER A 341 -18.60 28.86 -11.54
CA SER A 341 -19.15 29.64 -10.43
C SER A 341 -20.66 29.63 -10.37
N ALA A 342 -21.27 28.61 -9.84
CA ALA A 342 -22.71 28.43 -9.71
C ALA A 342 -23.48 29.58 -9.00
N SER A 343 -22.80 30.67 -8.65
CA SER A 343 -23.42 31.85 -8.02
C SER A 343 -23.83 32.93 -9.00
N ASP A 344 -23.28 32.95 -10.20
CA ASP A 344 -23.54 33.94 -11.23
C ASP A 344 -23.05 33.47 -12.61
N TYR A 345 -23.79 33.74 -13.65
CA TYR A 345 -23.52 33.37 -15.04
C TYR A 345 -23.32 34.58 -15.98
N ILE A 346 -23.32 35.82 -15.45
CA ILE A 346 -23.12 37.05 -16.23
C ILE A 346 -21.95 37.83 -15.64
N ASP A 347 -20.99 38.18 -16.49
CA ASP A 347 -19.85 39.05 -16.20
C ASP A 347 -19.79 40.09 -17.33
N THR A 348 -20.39 41.27 -17.13
CA THR A 348 -20.61 42.24 -18.19
C THR A 348 -19.31 42.91 -18.66
N ASP A 349 -18.36 43.15 -17.79
CA ASP A 349 -17.09 43.80 -18.10
C ASP A 349 -15.92 42.83 -18.30
N GLY A 350 -16.13 41.54 -17.96
CA GLY A 350 -15.16 40.46 -18.17
C GLY A 350 -13.99 40.49 -17.17
N ASP A 351 -14.19 41.02 -15.98
CA ASP A 351 -13.12 41.11 -14.96
C ASP A 351 -12.98 39.81 -14.13
N GLY A 352 -13.91 38.86 -14.29
CA GLY A 352 -13.96 37.58 -13.55
C GLY A 352 -14.79 37.65 -12.28
N THR A 353 -15.50 38.75 -12.03
CA THR A 353 -16.45 38.94 -10.95
C THR A 353 -17.86 39.01 -11.54
N GLY A 354 -18.74 38.09 -11.10
CA GLY A 354 -20.11 38.10 -11.63
C GLY A 354 -20.93 39.32 -11.16
N ASN A 355 -21.82 39.76 -12.00
CA ASN A 355 -22.61 40.99 -11.78
C ASN A 355 -23.36 41.01 -10.43
N LEU A 356 -23.70 39.89 -9.84
CA LEU A 356 -24.34 39.82 -8.50
C LEU A 356 -23.40 40.24 -7.38
N MET A 357 -22.10 40.09 -7.55
CA MET A 357 -21.07 40.40 -6.55
C MET A 357 -20.22 41.59 -6.92
N ASP A 358 -20.28 42.04 -8.17
CA ASP A 358 -19.60 43.21 -8.64
C ASP A 358 -20.32 44.52 -8.20
N THR A 359 -19.57 45.57 -8.03
CA THR A 359 -20.06 46.89 -7.66
C THR A 359 -19.95 47.87 -8.81
N ASP A 360 -19.41 47.44 -9.97
CA ASP A 360 -19.18 48.24 -11.15
C ASP A 360 -19.35 47.36 -12.41
N ASP A 361 -20.55 46.78 -12.55
CA ASP A 361 -20.93 45.72 -13.52
C ASP A 361 -20.52 46.01 -14.99
N ASP A 362 -20.24 47.24 -15.35
CA ASP A 362 -19.85 47.63 -16.71
C ASP A 362 -18.42 48.17 -16.79
N GLY A 363 -17.66 48.17 -15.68
CA GLY A 363 -16.28 48.59 -15.62
C GLY A 363 -16.01 50.06 -15.92
N ASP A 364 -17.07 50.92 -15.83
CA ASP A 364 -16.94 52.33 -16.19
C ASP A 364 -16.45 53.23 -15.03
N GLY A 365 -16.32 52.69 -13.82
CA GLY A 365 -15.78 53.31 -12.62
C GLY A 365 -16.79 54.18 -11.87
N THR A 366 -18.08 53.94 -12.03
CA THR A 366 -19.13 54.73 -11.37
C THR A 366 -20.16 53.89 -10.60
#